data_9b3c8999d312f7367a44e8356f5032c5
#
_entry.id   9b3c8999d312f7367a44e8356f5032c5
#
_cell.length_a   1.000
_cell.length_b   1.000
_cell.length_c   1.000
_cell.angle_alpha   90.00
_cell.angle_beta   90.00
_cell.angle_gamma   90.00
#
_symmetry.space_group_name_H-M   'P 1'
#
loop_
_entity.id
_entity.type
_entity.pdbx_description
1 polymer ?
#
loop_
_entity_poly.entity_id
_entity_poly.type
_entity_poly.pdbx_seq_one_letter_code
_entity_poly.pdbx_strand_id
1 'polypeptide(L)'
;GCWDDFRQALLEQTQSQGKSSGAGKEISVLSWRKFYRLFNKSFQKCRQMFTEKLGNDGKSVRLRDKIGQIKKNDIMVIDVAKLDEESQGFVFGDVMRAVYNLKLGPSVRLDEDIPDRIIIFIDELNKYASNDVPNSSPILRQLLDITERGRSLGIVLFGAEQFVSDIRKRVKGNCATQAFGRTNAIEITKEDFRFVPQVYKTMLTRQKQGEYIIQNPVFRSMLNVNFPLPIYKYYE
;
A
#
# COMPACT_ATOMS: atom_id res chain seq x y z
N GLY A 1 13.78 23.18 5.65
CA GLY A 1 12.78 23.60 4.68
C GLY A 1 11.43 23.03 5.03
N CYS A 2 10.42 23.87 5.12
CA CYS A 2 9.07 23.44 5.35
C CYS A 2 8.28 23.34 4.02
N TRP A 3 7.06 22.81 4.07
CA TRP A 3 6.19 22.73 2.90
C TRP A 3 5.84 24.09 2.30
N ASP A 4 5.76 25.13 3.13
CA ASP A 4 5.51 26.50 2.68
C ASP A 4 6.69 27.05 1.88
N ASP A 5 7.94 26.74 2.25
CA ASP A 5 9.13 27.11 1.48
C ASP A 5 9.09 26.45 0.10
N PHE A 6 8.76 25.16 0.03
CA PHE A 6 8.63 24.44 -1.25
C PHE A 6 7.52 25.02 -2.12
N ARG A 7 6.37 25.33 -1.50
CA ARG A 7 5.22 25.93 -2.19
C ARG A 7 5.56 27.32 -2.72
N GLN A 8 6.28 28.12 -1.91
CA GLN A 8 6.75 29.46 -2.30
C GLN A 8 7.75 29.37 -3.49
N ALA A 9 8.70 28.44 -3.43
CA ALA A 9 9.63 28.20 -4.53
C ALA A 9 8.91 27.79 -5.82
N LEU A 10 7.87 26.97 -5.73
CA LEU A 10 7.04 26.64 -6.90
C LEU A 10 6.29 27.85 -7.43
N LEU A 11 5.76 28.71 -6.56
CA LEU A 11 5.03 29.91 -6.95
C LEU A 11 5.93 30.86 -7.72
N GLU A 12 7.17 31.06 -7.28
CA GLU A 12 8.17 31.88 -7.96
C GLU A 12 8.45 31.40 -9.38
N GLN A 13 8.52 30.07 -9.62
CA GLN A 13 8.67 29.50 -10.96
C GLN A 13 7.47 29.80 -11.87
N THR A 14 6.28 30.02 -11.31
CA THR A 14 5.08 30.36 -12.09
C THR A 14 5.01 31.84 -12.48
N GLN A 15 5.78 32.70 -11.79
CA GLN A 15 5.79 34.15 -11.99
C GLN A 15 6.95 34.59 -12.86
N SER A 16 8.00 33.80 -13.06
CA SER A 16 9.13 34.15 -13.88
C SER A 16 8.70 34.43 -15.32
N GLN A 17 9.10 35.62 -15.83
CA GLN A 17 8.97 35.97 -17.26
C GLN A 17 10.16 35.32 -17.98
N GLY A 18 9.92 34.15 -18.56
CA GLY A 18 10.98 33.45 -19.29
C GLY A 18 11.08 31.97 -18.96
N LYS A 19 12.09 31.34 -19.50
CA LYS A 19 12.40 29.95 -19.31
C LYS A 19 13.08 29.75 -17.95
N SER A 20 12.52 29.00 -17.04
CA SER A 20 13.22 28.61 -15.83
C SER A 20 14.14 27.42 -16.12
N SER A 21 15.42 27.56 -15.83
CA SER A 21 16.38 26.47 -15.93
C SER A 21 16.24 25.51 -14.74
N GLY A 22 15.53 24.41 -14.92
CA GLY A 22 15.72 23.23 -14.08
C GLY A 22 16.90 22.42 -14.59
N ALA A 23 17.56 21.62 -13.76
CA ALA A 23 18.77 20.87 -14.07
C ALA A 23 18.79 20.28 -15.51
N GLY A 24 19.31 20.99 -16.48
CA GLY A 24 19.57 20.55 -17.84
C GLY A 24 18.44 20.62 -18.86
N LYS A 25 17.18 20.97 -18.49
CA LYS A 25 16.06 21.18 -19.44
C LYS A 25 15.22 22.37 -19.03
N GLU A 26 14.95 23.26 -20.01
CA GLU A 26 14.03 24.38 -19.82
C GLU A 26 12.58 23.88 -19.69
N ILE A 27 11.94 24.16 -18.56
CA ILE A 27 10.54 23.85 -18.33
C ILE A 27 9.72 25.12 -18.56
N SER A 28 8.69 25.06 -19.41
CA SER A 28 7.85 26.21 -19.71
C SER A 28 7.08 26.69 -18.47
N VAL A 29 6.83 28.01 -18.38
CA VAL A 29 6.02 28.60 -17.30
C VAL A 29 4.60 28.00 -17.26
N LEU A 30 4.04 27.62 -18.41
CA LEU A 30 2.73 26.95 -18.48
C LEU A 30 2.76 25.58 -17.79
N SER A 31 3.84 24.83 -17.95
CA SER A 31 4.02 23.54 -17.26
C SER A 31 4.14 23.74 -15.75
N TRP A 32 4.88 24.76 -15.30
CA TRP A 32 4.97 25.12 -13.89
C TRP A 32 3.60 25.53 -13.31
N ARG A 33 2.83 26.34 -14.02
CA ARG A 33 1.47 26.73 -13.59
C ARG A 33 0.52 25.52 -13.51
N LYS A 34 0.61 24.57 -14.46
CA LYS A 34 -0.17 23.34 -14.42
C LYS A 34 0.23 22.49 -13.21
N PHE A 35 1.52 22.29 -12.99
CA PHE A 35 2.04 21.54 -11.86
C PHE A 35 1.65 22.18 -10.52
N TYR A 36 1.82 23.49 -10.36
CA TYR A 36 1.43 24.22 -9.15
C TYR A 36 -0.06 24.08 -8.82
N ARG A 37 -0.93 24.15 -9.82
CA ARG A 37 -2.37 23.94 -9.62
C ARG A 37 -2.69 22.53 -9.14
N LEU A 38 -2.09 21.52 -9.76
CA LEU A 38 -2.28 20.11 -9.36
C LEU A 38 -1.74 19.87 -7.95
N PHE A 39 -0.54 20.37 -7.69
CA PHE A 39 0.08 20.28 -6.37
C PHE A 39 -0.78 20.91 -5.27
N ASN A 40 -1.23 22.15 -5.48
CA ASN A 40 -2.07 22.82 -4.49
C ASN A 40 -3.40 22.09 -4.26
N LYS A 41 -4.02 21.56 -5.30
CA LYS A 41 -5.27 20.78 -5.17
C LYS A 41 -5.05 19.55 -4.29
N SER A 42 -4.01 18.78 -4.52
CA SER A 42 -3.70 17.59 -3.72
C SER A 42 -3.22 17.98 -2.31
N PHE A 43 -2.39 19.01 -2.20
CA PHE A 43 -1.89 19.48 -0.90
C PHE A 43 -3.01 19.99 0.02
N GLN A 44 -4.00 20.70 -0.50
CA GLN A 44 -5.14 21.18 0.32
C GLN A 44 -5.92 20.02 0.93
N LYS A 45 -6.08 18.92 0.23
CA LYS A 45 -6.75 17.73 0.76
C LYS A 45 -5.96 17.06 1.89
N CYS A 46 -4.64 17.00 1.74
CA CYS A 46 -3.76 16.34 2.71
C CYS A 46 -3.16 17.29 3.75
N ARG A 47 -3.55 18.60 3.76
CA ARG A 47 -2.90 19.65 4.57
C ARG A 47 -2.78 19.30 6.04
N GLN A 48 -3.82 18.71 6.62
CA GLN A 48 -3.82 18.33 8.03
C GLN A 48 -2.81 17.22 8.38
N MET A 49 -2.24 16.54 7.40
CA MET A 49 -1.19 15.52 7.61
C MET A 49 0.21 16.16 7.68
N PHE A 50 0.34 17.42 7.23
CA PHE A 50 1.60 18.16 7.23
C PHE A 50 1.58 19.18 8.35
N THR A 51 2.03 18.78 9.53
CA THR A 51 2.16 19.69 10.67
C THR A 51 3.59 20.17 10.79
N GLU A 52 3.81 21.50 10.87
CA GLU A 52 5.12 22.09 11.12
C GLU A 52 5.61 21.84 12.54
N LYS A 53 4.66 21.78 13.48
CA LYS A 53 4.95 21.61 14.90
C LYS A 53 4.56 20.19 15.32
N LEU A 54 5.55 19.33 15.44
CA LEU A 54 5.39 18.07 16.12
C LEU A 54 5.20 18.33 17.62
N GLY A 55 3.99 17.94 18.13
CA GLY A 55 3.97 17.48 19.47
C GLY A 55 3.89 18.47 20.62
N ASN A 56 3.37 19.70 20.45
CA ASN A 56 2.92 20.42 21.64
C ASN A 56 1.59 19.89 22.21
N ASP A 57 0.86 19.09 21.41
CA ASP A 57 -0.40 18.45 21.81
C ASP A 57 -0.23 17.01 22.31
N GLY A 58 0.99 16.46 22.27
CA GLY A 58 1.31 15.08 22.66
C GLY A 58 0.62 13.99 21.80
N LYS A 59 -0.13 14.38 20.76
CA LYS A 59 -0.97 13.50 19.93
C LYS A 59 -0.43 13.31 18.53
N SER A 60 0.28 14.31 17.98
CA SER A 60 0.84 14.23 16.63
C SER A 60 2.18 13.53 16.63
N VAL A 61 2.34 12.53 15.75
CA VAL A 61 3.58 11.76 15.61
C VAL A 61 3.97 11.68 14.12
N ARG A 62 5.26 11.65 13.84
CA ARG A 62 5.74 11.32 12.49
C ARG A 62 5.64 9.82 12.27
N LEU A 63 4.88 9.42 11.25
CA LEU A 63 4.69 8.02 10.93
C LEU A 63 6.01 7.28 10.69
N ARG A 64 6.95 7.90 9.97
CA ARG A 64 8.28 7.33 9.72
C ARG A 64 9.07 7.07 11.00
N ASP A 65 9.00 7.98 11.97
CA ASP A 65 9.74 7.82 13.23
C ASP A 65 9.14 6.66 14.03
N LYS A 66 7.83 6.51 14.01
CA LYS A 66 7.15 5.38 14.65
C LYS A 66 7.47 4.06 13.99
N ILE A 67 7.45 3.99 12.65
CA ILE A 67 7.82 2.79 11.91
C ILE A 67 9.31 2.48 12.12
N GLY A 68 10.16 3.52 12.13
CA GLY A 68 11.59 3.37 12.41
C GLY A 68 11.92 2.83 13.81
N GLN A 69 10.99 2.88 14.75
CA GLN A 69 11.15 2.40 16.13
C GLN A 69 10.50 1.03 16.37
N ILE A 70 9.88 0.42 15.36
CA ILE A 70 9.20 -0.87 15.47
C ILE A 70 10.17 -1.95 15.96
N LYS A 71 9.72 -2.75 16.94
CA LYS A 71 10.50 -3.84 17.54
C LYS A 71 9.88 -5.19 17.22
N LYS A 72 10.62 -6.25 17.53
CA LYS A 72 10.11 -7.61 17.45
C LYS A 72 8.86 -7.76 18.34
N ASN A 73 7.82 -8.36 17.80
CA ASN A 73 6.51 -8.59 18.41
C ASN A 73 5.63 -7.33 18.56
N ASP A 74 6.02 -6.19 18.05
CA ASP A 74 5.14 -5.03 18.01
C ASP A 74 4.02 -5.24 16.99
N ILE A 75 2.84 -4.73 17.31
CA ILE A 75 1.70 -4.61 16.40
C ILE A 75 1.35 -3.14 16.28
N MET A 76 1.40 -2.63 15.05
CA MET A 76 1.03 -1.25 14.74
C MET A 76 -0.21 -1.26 13.84
N VAL A 77 -1.27 -0.58 14.30
CA VAL A 77 -2.49 -0.38 13.50
C VAL A 77 -2.52 1.06 13.02
N ILE A 78 -2.68 1.24 11.72
CA ILE A 78 -2.80 2.56 11.08
C ILE A 78 -4.20 2.65 10.51
N ASP A 79 -5.09 3.31 11.24
CA ASP A 79 -6.48 3.52 10.81
C ASP A 79 -6.55 4.68 9.82
N VAL A 80 -6.97 4.39 8.61
CA VAL A 80 -7.16 5.35 7.52
C VAL A 80 -8.62 5.51 7.10
N ALA A 81 -9.56 4.84 7.76
CA ALA A 81 -10.95 4.76 7.34
C ALA A 81 -11.65 6.13 7.24
N LYS A 82 -11.22 7.11 8.05
CA LYS A 82 -11.79 8.47 8.05
C LYS A 82 -11.12 9.43 7.07
N LEU A 83 -10.10 8.98 6.35
CA LEU A 83 -9.39 9.79 5.38
C LEU A 83 -10.04 9.66 3.99
N ASP A 84 -9.96 10.71 3.20
CA ASP A 84 -10.29 10.63 1.77
C ASP A 84 -9.29 9.73 1.02
N GLU A 85 -9.66 9.28 -0.18
CA GLU A 85 -8.88 8.30 -0.95
C GLU A 85 -7.46 8.79 -1.28
N GLU A 86 -7.28 10.08 -1.60
CA GLU A 86 -5.96 10.64 -1.90
C GLU A 86 -5.08 10.61 -0.65
N SER A 87 -5.65 10.97 0.51
CA SER A 87 -4.97 10.92 1.81
C SER A 87 -4.63 9.50 2.24
N GLN A 88 -5.54 8.53 2.02
CA GLN A 88 -5.27 7.12 2.26
C GLN A 88 -4.08 6.64 1.42
N GLY A 89 -4.07 6.98 0.13
CA GLY A 89 -2.95 6.65 -0.76
C GLY A 89 -1.63 7.26 -0.30
N PHE A 90 -1.66 8.50 0.18
CA PHE A 90 -0.46 9.18 0.70
C PHE A 90 0.10 8.47 1.94
N VAL A 91 -0.75 8.17 2.93
CA VAL A 91 -0.35 7.43 4.14
C VAL A 91 0.21 6.07 3.77
N PHE A 92 -0.50 5.32 2.92
CA PHE A 92 -0.05 4.03 2.44
C PHE A 92 1.35 4.10 1.80
N GLY A 93 1.56 5.04 0.89
CA GLY A 93 2.86 5.22 0.24
C GLY A 93 3.98 5.57 1.22
N ASP A 94 3.69 6.37 2.26
CA ASP A 94 4.69 6.73 3.28
C ASP A 94 5.02 5.54 4.19
N VAL A 95 4.03 4.73 4.58
CA VAL A 95 4.23 3.48 5.33
C VAL A 95 5.11 2.50 4.56
N MET A 96 4.75 2.23 3.30
CA MET A 96 5.49 1.30 2.45
C MET A 96 6.94 1.74 2.26
N ARG A 97 7.16 3.04 2.03
CA ARG A 97 8.49 3.63 1.92
C ARG A 97 9.26 3.53 3.22
N ALA A 98 8.63 3.81 4.37
CA ALA A 98 9.29 3.75 5.66
C ALA A 98 9.74 2.33 6.00
N VAL A 99 8.90 1.32 5.78
CA VAL A 99 9.24 -0.09 5.97
C VAL A 99 10.36 -0.53 5.02
N TYR A 100 10.27 -0.14 3.75
CA TYR A 100 11.29 -0.47 2.76
C TYR A 100 12.65 0.13 3.13
N ASN A 101 12.68 1.41 3.52
CA ASN A 101 13.90 2.09 3.94
C ASN A 101 14.47 1.51 5.24
N LEU A 102 13.62 1.08 6.17
CA LEU A 102 14.06 0.42 7.40
C LEU A 102 14.85 -0.87 7.11
N LYS A 103 14.48 -1.58 6.03
CA LYS A 103 15.11 -2.86 5.65
C LYS A 103 16.28 -2.70 4.69
N LEU A 104 16.33 -1.64 3.90
CA LEU A 104 17.34 -1.41 2.86
C LEU A 104 18.28 -0.22 3.14
N GLY A 105 17.82 0.75 3.92
CA GLY A 105 18.58 1.98 4.14
C GLY A 105 19.77 1.78 5.07
N PRO A 106 20.73 2.72 5.06
CA PRO A 106 21.73 2.81 6.12
C PRO A 106 20.98 3.09 7.42
N SER A 107 20.75 2.05 8.19
CA SER A 107 20.02 2.14 9.44
C SER A 107 20.90 2.83 10.47
N VAL A 108 20.36 3.85 11.13
CA VAL A 108 20.96 4.43 12.32
C VAL A 108 20.89 3.45 13.51
N ARG A 109 20.04 2.42 13.37
CA ARG A 109 19.87 1.36 14.36
C ARG A 109 20.88 0.25 14.12
N LEU A 110 21.31 -0.36 15.19
CA LEU A 110 22.07 -1.63 15.12
C LEU A 110 21.15 -2.70 14.49
N ASP A 111 21.70 -3.55 13.65
CA ASP A 111 20.95 -4.59 12.94
C ASP A 111 20.16 -5.51 13.89
N GLU A 112 20.68 -5.72 15.11
CA GLU A 112 20.03 -6.50 16.17
C GLU A 112 18.67 -5.94 16.63
N ASP A 113 18.43 -4.64 16.46
CA ASP A 113 17.19 -3.96 16.87
C ASP A 113 16.11 -4.00 15.79
N ILE A 114 16.45 -4.35 14.56
CA ILE A 114 15.51 -4.36 13.45
C ILE A 114 14.85 -5.73 13.37
N PRO A 115 13.50 -5.83 13.34
CA PRO A 115 12.83 -7.12 13.20
C PRO A 115 13.28 -7.86 11.94
N ASP A 116 13.58 -9.15 12.05
CA ASP A 116 13.95 -10.00 10.90
C ASP A 116 12.86 -10.00 9.85
N ARG A 117 11.60 -10.01 10.28
CA ARG A 117 10.43 -10.00 9.42
C ARG A 117 9.46 -8.91 9.85
N ILE A 118 8.95 -8.19 8.85
CA ILE A 118 7.87 -7.21 9.00
C ILE A 118 6.71 -7.70 8.16
N ILE A 119 5.57 -7.92 8.81
CA ILE A 119 4.35 -8.35 8.14
C ILE A 119 3.46 -7.12 7.95
N ILE A 120 3.02 -6.89 6.72
CA ILE A 120 2.14 -5.80 6.36
C ILE A 120 0.81 -6.40 5.91
N PHE A 121 -0.28 -6.05 6.61
CA PHE A 121 -1.64 -6.36 6.18
C PHE A 121 -2.25 -5.15 5.49
N ILE A 122 -2.79 -5.37 4.30
CA ILE A 122 -3.48 -4.34 3.52
C ILE A 122 -4.91 -4.82 3.28
N ASP A 123 -5.85 -4.10 3.83
CA ASP A 123 -7.26 -4.25 3.49
C ASP A 123 -7.59 -3.45 2.22
N GLU A 124 -8.44 -3.99 1.37
CA GLU A 124 -8.82 -3.40 0.08
C GLU A 124 -7.61 -3.08 -0.83
N LEU A 125 -6.80 -4.12 -1.11
CA LEU A 125 -5.59 -4.00 -1.93
C LEU A 125 -5.85 -3.40 -3.33
N ASN A 126 -7.05 -3.55 -3.88
CA ASN A 126 -7.47 -2.97 -5.17
C ASN A 126 -7.30 -1.45 -5.23
N LYS A 127 -7.48 -0.73 -4.12
CA LYS A 127 -7.25 0.72 -4.07
C LYS A 127 -5.86 1.13 -4.58
N TYR A 128 -4.87 0.27 -4.37
CA TYR A 128 -3.46 0.58 -4.66
C TYR A 128 -2.91 -0.23 -5.84
N ALA A 129 -3.52 -1.35 -6.16
CA ALA A 129 -3.02 -2.34 -7.11
C ALA A 129 -4.05 -2.78 -8.15
N SER A 130 -5.12 -2.01 -8.38
CA SER A 130 -6.08 -2.35 -9.42
C SER A 130 -5.52 -2.16 -10.83
N ASN A 131 -6.21 -2.75 -11.81
CA ASN A 131 -5.87 -2.58 -13.22
C ASN A 131 -5.96 -1.13 -13.69
N ASP A 132 -6.79 -0.30 -13.03
CA ASP A 132 -7.02 1.11 -13.37
C ASP A 132 -5.94 2.05 -12.81
N VAL A 133 -5.16 1.60 -11.83
CA VAL A 133 -4.05 2.40 -11.28
C VAL A 133 -2.97 2.58 -12.36
N PRO A 134 -2.58 3.83 -12.70
CA PRO A 134 -1.57 4.09 -13.73
C PRO A 134 -0.23 3.42 -13.43
N ASN A 135 0.43 2.90 -14.46
CA ASN A 135 1.79 2.33 -14.33
C ASN A 135 2.83 3.35 -13.81
N SER A 136 2.55 4.64 -13.98
CA SER A 136 3.37 5.74 -13.47
C SER A 136 3.19 5.98 -11.97
N SER A 137 2.18 5.36 -11.33
CA SER A 137 1.92 5.53 -9.90
C SER A 137 3.14 5.14 -9.07
N PRO A 138 3.67 6.04 -8.23
CA PRO A 138 4.78 5.70 -7.33
C PRO A 138 4.40 4.62 -6.31
N ILE A 139 3.16 4.63 -5.86
CA ILE A 139 2.61 3.66 -4.89
C ILE A 139 2.60 2.27 -5.51
N LEU A 140 2.07 2.14 -6.73
CA LEU A 140 2.05 0.86 -7.44
C LEU A 140 3.46 0.31 -7.67
N ARG A 141 4.42 1.16 -8.07
CA ARG A 141 5.81 0.73 -8.26
C ARG A 141 6.42 0.21 -6.97
N GLN A 142 6.20 0.90 -5.86
CA GLN A 142 6.70 0.49 -4.56
C GLN A 142 6.07 -0.81 -4.08
N LEU A 143 4.75 -0.98 -4.32
CA LEU A 143 4.04 -2.22 -4.02
C LEU A 143 4.61 -3.39 -4.85
N LEU A 144 4.84 -3.19 -6.15
CA LEU A 144 5.46 -4.18 -7.03
C LEU A 144 6.87 -4.56 -6.54
N ASP A 145 7.67 -3.57 -6.17
CA ASP A 145 9.02 -3.80 -5.63
C ASP A 145 8.99 -4.69 -4.39
N ILE A 146 8.04 -4.45 -3.48
CA ILE A 146 7.85 -5.27 -2.27
C ILE A 146 7.33 -6.67 -2.62
N THR A 147 6.38 -6.80 -3.55
CA THR A 147 5.88 -8.12 -3.94
C THR A 147 6.94 -8.96 -4.66
N GLU A 148 7.86 -8.35 -5.37
CA GLU A 148 8.94 -9.03 -6.08
C GLU A 148 10.16 -9.33 -5.21
N ARG A 149 10.52 -8.43 -4.32
CA ARG A 149 11.77 -8.45 -3.54
C ARG A 149 11.58 -8.59 -2.03
N GLY A 150 10.36 -8.50 -1.54
CA GLY A 150 10.06 -8.51 -0.10
C GLY A 150 10.64 -9.72 0.62
N ARG A 151 10.66 -10.90 -0.02
CA ARG A 151 11.24 -12.12 0.56
C ARG A 151 12.70 -11.93 0.98
N SER A 152 13.52 -11.33 0.14
CA SER A 152 14.94 -11.09 0.44
C SER A 152 15.13 -10.01 1.51
N LEU A 153 14.16 -9.12 1.67
CA LEU A 153 14.17 -8.05 2.66
C LEU A 153 13.51 -8.45 3.99
N GLY A 154 12.92 -9.64 4.08
CA GLY A 154 12.13 -10.04 5.23
C GLY A 154 10.80 -9.28 5.35
N ILE A 155 10.27 -8.74 4.25
CA ILE A 155 8.95 -8.10 4.20
C ILE A 155 7.94 -9.11 3.66
N VAL A 156 6.87 -9.36 4.41
CA VAL A 156 5.77 -10.24 4.04
C VAL A 156 4.52 -9.42 3.87
N LEU A 157 3.90 -9.48 2.68
CA LEU A 157 2.69 -8.75 2.36
C LEU A 157 1.48 -9.68 2.37
N PHE A 158 0.46 -9.31 3.13
CA PHE A 158 -0.88 -9.88 3.07
C PHE A 158 -1.84 -8.83 2.50
N GLY A 159 -2.47 -9.13 1.39
CA GLY A 159 -3.51 -8.29 0.80
C GLY A 159 -4.85 -8.98 0.92
N ALA A 160 -5.85 -8.29 1.45
CA ALA A 160 -7.24 -8.72 1.40
C ALA A 160 -7.98 -8.01 0.27
N GLU A 161 -8.88 -8.74 -0.41
CA GLU A 161 -9.59 -8.25 -1.57
C GLU A 161 -10.92 -8.97 -1.75
N GLN A 162 -11.94 -8.25 -2.23
CA GLN A 162 -13.25 -8.85 -2.53
C GLN A 162 -13.27 -9.52 -3.91
N PHE A 163 -12.60 -8.93 -4.90
CA PHE A 163 -12.57 -9.41 -6.29
C PHE A 163 -11.14 -9.58 -6.77
N VAL A 164 -10.72 -10.82 -6.90
CA VAL A 164 -9.38 -11.18 -7.41
C VAL A 164 -9.13 -10.61 -8.82
N SER A 165 -10.18 -10.52 -9.64
CA SER A 165 -10.09 -9.99 -10.99
C SER A 165 -9.69 -8.51 -11.07
N ASP A 166 -9.95 -7.74 -10.02
CA ASP A 166 -9.65 -6.32 -10.00
C ASP A 166 -8.16 -6.05 -9.76
N ILE A 167 -7.47 -7.01 -9.15
CA ILE A 167 -6.04 -6.88 -8.87
C ILE A 167 -5.20 -7.12 -10.11
N ARG A 168 -4.21 -6.27 -10.30
CA ARG A 168 -3.24 -6.33 -11.39
C ARG A 168 -2.53 -7.68 -11.46
N LYS A 169 -2.46 -8.28 -12.66
CA LYS A 169 -1.86 -9.62 -12.90
C LYS A 169 -0.45 -9.76 -12.32
N ARG A 170 0.39 -8.72 -12.43
CA ARG A 170 1.77 -8.74 -11.92
C ARG A 170 1.84 -8.82 -10.40
N VAL A 171 0.91 -8.19 -9.68
CA VAL A 171 0.80 -8.30 -8.22
C VAL A 171 0.35 -9.70 -7.83
N LYS A 172 -0.75 -10.18 -8.42
CA LYS A 172 -1.26 -11.55 -8.17
C LYS A 172 -0.22 -12.63 -8.46
N GLY A 173 0.50 -12.49 -9.57
CA GLY A 173 1.51 -13.46 -10.00
C GLY A 173 2.69 -13.59 -9.03
N ASN A 174 2.96 -12.56 -8.23
CA ASN A 174 3.99 -12.59 -7.19
C ASN A 174 3.49 -13.10 -5.83
N CYS A 175 2.17 -13.31 -5.67
CA CYS A 175 1.58 -13.89 -4.48
C CYS A 175 1.66 -15.41 -4.54
N ALA A 176 2.63 -16.00 -3.82
CA ALA A 176 2.80 -17.45 -3.78
C ALA A 176 1.62 -18.16 -3.10
N THR A 177 0.99 -17.55 -2.12
CA THR A 177 -0.18 -18.08 -1.42
C THR A 177 -1.41 -17.28 -1.80
N GLN A 178 -2.47 -17.98 -2.16
CA GLN A 178 -3.79 -17.39 -2.41
C GLN A 178 -4.82 -18.14 -1.58
N ALA A 179 -5.59 -17.40 -0.79
CA ALA A 179 -6.67 -17.94 0.03
C ALA A 179 -8.01 -17.40 -0.49
N PHE A 180 -8.86 -18.28 -0.96
CA PHE A 180 -10.15 -17.97 -1.53
C PHE A 180 -11.25 -18.26 -0.51
N GLY A 181 -11.93 -17.22 -0.06
CA GLY A 181 -13.18 -17.33 0.69
C GLY A 181 -14.39 -17.56 -0.23
N ARG A 182 -15.60 -17.38 0.31
CA ARG A 182 -16.81 -17.47 -0.49
C ARG A 182 -16.77 -16.51 -1.67
N THR A 183 -16.83 -17.07 -2.86
CA THR A 183 -16.67 -16.31 -4.11
C THR A 183 -17.96 -16.33 -4.92
N ASN A 184 -18.33 -15.17 -5.48
CA ASN A 184 -19.51 -15.04 -6.32
C ASN A 184 -19.37 -15.90 -7.60
N ALA A 185 -20.47 -16.47 -8.05
CA ALA A 185 -20.53 -17.30 -9.27
C ALA A 185 -20.03 -16.56 -10.51
N ILE A 186 -20.28 -15.25 -10.63
CA ILE A 186 -19.80 -14.42 -11.76
C ILE A 186 -18.26 -14.31 -11.72
N GLU A 187 -17.70 -14.07 -10.54
CA GLU A 187 -16.25 -13.93 -10.37
C GLU A 187 -15.51 -15.24 -10.74
N ILE A 188 -16.08 -16.38 -10.37
CA ILE A 188 -15.50 -17.72 -10.67
C ILE A 188 -15.39 -18.01 -12.17
N THR A 189 -16.21 -17.36 -13.01
CA THR A 189 -16.15 -17.52 -14.47
C THR A 189 -15.01 -16.76 -15.12
N LYS A 190 -14.40 -15.81 -14.39
CA LYS A 190 -13.32 -14.98 -14.92
C LYS A 190 -12.03 -15.78 -15.12
N GLU A 191 -11.14 -15.24 -15.97
CA GLU A 191 -9.87 -15.86 -16.34
C GLU A 191 -9.00 -16.20 -15.12
N ASP A 192 -9.10 -15.38 -14.08
CA ASP A 192 -8.36 -15.53 -12.83
C ASP A 192 -8.64 -16.84 -12.08
N PHE A 193 -9.79 -17.47 -12.33
CA PHE A 193 -10.16 -18.77 -11.77
C PHE A 193 -9.96 -19.93 -12.76
N ARG A 194 -9.36 -19.69 -13.92
CA ARG A 194 -9.20 -20.74 -14.95
C ARG A 194 -8.39 -21.94 -14.46
N PHE A 195 -7.40 -21.70 -13.61
CA PHE A 195 -6.54 -22.75 -13.05
C PHE A 195 -7.20 -23.53 -11.90
N VAL A 196 -8.32 -23.05 -11.37
CA VAL A 196 -9.03 -23.71 -10.25
C VAL A 196 -9.85 -24.88 -10.79
N PRO A 197 -9.63 -26.13 -10.32
CA PRO A 197 -10.43 -27.29 -10.72
C PRO A 197 -11.92 -27.12 -10.41
N GLN A 198 -12.78 -27.74 -11.24
CA GLN A 198 -14.22 -27.55 -11.15
C GLN A 198 -14.83 -27.92 -9.78
N VAL A 199 -14.27 -28.93 -9.13
CA VAL A 199 -14.70 -29.33 -7.77
C VAL A 199 -14.53 -28.19 -6.78
N TYR A 200 -13.42 -27.51 -6.80
CA TYR A 200 -13.16 -26.37 -5.91
C TYR A 200 -14.00 -25.14 -6.30
N LYS A 201 -14.24 -24.90 -7.58
CA LYS A 201 -15.15 -23.83 -8.02
C LYS A 201 -16.55 -23.99 -7.43
N THR A 202 -17.06 -25.22 -7.40
CA THR A 202 -18.36 -25.52 -6.78
C THR A 202 -18.32 -25.28 -5.26
N MET A 203 -17.22 -25.64 -4.62
CA MET A 203 -17.05 -25.40 -3.18
C MET A 203 -17.01 -23.90 -2.86
N LEU A 204 -16.27 -23.10 -3.65
CA LEU A 204 -16.12 -21.66 -3.44
C LEU A 204 -17.45 -20.90 -3.39
N THR A 205 -18.44 -21.31 -4.17
CA THR A 205 -19.78 -20.67 -4.14
C THR A 205 -20.57 -20.98 -2.87
N ARG A 206 -20.21 -22.02 -2.14
CA ARG A 206 -20.97 -22.57 -1.01
C ARG A 206 -20.25 -22.44 0.34
N GLN A 207 -19.03 -21.90 0.36
CA GLN A 207 -18.25 -21.73 1.57
C GLN A 207 -18.99 -20.90 2.61
N LYS A 208 -18.83 -21.32 3.86
CA LYS A 208 -19.30 -20.58 5.04
C LYS A 208 -18.24 -19.59 5.51
N GLN A 209 -18.62 -18.72 6.42
CA GLN A 209 -17.68 -17.83 7.08
C GLN A 209 -16.59 -18.65 7.80
N GLY A 210 -15.34 -18.28 7.60
CA GLY A 210 -14.19 -18.98 8.17
C GLY A 210 -13.67 -20.15 7.33
N GLU A 211 -14.38 -20.57 6.26
CA GLU A 211 -13.91 -21.60 5.32
C GLU A 211 -13.14 -20.96 4.18
N TYR A 212 -11.97 -21.51 3.85
CA TYR A 212 -11.13 -21.02 2.76
C TYR A 212 -10.54 -22.17 1.95
N ILE A 213 -10.38 -21.96 0.65
CA ILE A 213 -9.56 -22.81 -0.20
C ILE A 213 -8.22 -22.12 -0.39
N ILE A 214 -7.15 -22.77 0.05
CA ILE A 214 -5.79 -22.22 -0.02
C ILE A 214 -5.03 -22.93 -1.13
N GLN A 215 -4.44 -22.11 -2.01
CA GLN A 215 -3.46 -22.53 -2.98
C GLN A 215 -2.07 -22.03 -2.59
N ASN A 216 -1.09 -22.92 -2.65
CA ASN A 216 0.32 -22.56 -2.55
C ASN A 216 1.13 -23.60 -3.33
N PRO A 217 2.19 -23.22 -4.07
CA PRO A 217 3.03 -24.16 -4.85
C PRO A 217 3.69 -25.28 -4.02
N VAL A 218 3.81 -25.11 -2.71
CA VAL A 218 4.34 -26.15 -1.80
C VAL A 218 3.37 -27.32 -1.65
N PHE A 219 2.08 -27.10 -1.85
CA PHE A 219 1.07 -28.15 -1.74
C PHE A 219 0.81 -28.83 -3.07
N ARG A 220 0.62 -30.16 -3.04
CA ARG A 220 0.29 -30.93 -4.25
C ARG A 220 -1.13 -30.66 -4.77
N SER A 221 -2.02 -30.20 -3.92
CA SER A 221 -3.41 -29.85 -4.24
C SER A 221 -3.83 -28.64 -3.43
N MET A 222 -4.94 -28.01 -3.81
CA MET A 222 -5.56 -26.97 -2.99
C MET A 222 -6.07 -27.59 -1.68
N LEU A 223 -5.93 -26.83 -0.61
CA LEU A 223 -6.37 -27.25 0.72
C LEU A 223 -7.69 -26.53 1.08
N ASN A 224 -8.65 -27.30 1.59
CA ASN A 224 -9.82 -26.73 2.25
C ASN A 224 -9.49 -26.57 3.74
N VAL A 225 -9.58 -25.33 4.24
CA VAL A 225 -9.16 -24.98 5.60
C VAL A 225 -10.31 -24.25 6.31
N ASN A 226 -10.55 -24.65 7.55
CA ASN A 226 -11.46 -23.95 8.44
C ASN A 226 -10.62 -23.14 9.44
N PHE A 227 -10.78 -21.81 9.43
CA PHE A 227 -10.20 -20.97 10.46
C PHE A 227 -11.00 -21.10 11.75
N PRO A 228 -10.32 -21.03 12.91
CA PRO A 228 -11.01 -21.02 14.19
C PRO A 228 -11.87 -19.77 14.33
N LEU A 229 -12.86 -19.83 15.20
CA LEU A 229 -13.65 -18.64 15.55
C LEU A 229 -12.73 -17.53 16.08
N PRO A 230 -13.05 -16.26 15.76
CA PRO A 230 -12.29 -15.14 16.30
C PRO A 230 -12.26 -15.16 17.83
N ILE A 231 -11.09 -14.93 18.40
CA ILE A 231 -10.91 -14.88 19.87
C ILE A 231 -11.35 -13.52 20.46
N TYR A 232 -11.64 -12.53 19.63
CA TYR A 232 -12.15 -11.22 20.03
C TYR A 232 -13.67 -11.17 19.92
N LYS A 233 -14.29 -10.39 20.81
CA LYS A 233 -15.73 -10.10 20.71
C LYS A 233 -15.93 -8.93 19.75
N TYR A 234 -16.80 -9.12 18.77
CA TYR A 234 -17.31 -8.03 17.96
C TYR A 234 -18.37 -7.31 18.82
N TYR A 235 -18.14 -6.04 19.12
CA TYR A 235 -19.19 -5.19 19.67
C TYR A 235 -19.86 -4.53 18.46
N GLU A 236 -21.08 -4.90 18.19
CA GLU A 236 -21.97 -4.24 17.23
C GLU A 236 -22.33 -2.83 17.73
#